data_41b5d536f239a2356a2212b67f9143f2
#
_entry.id   41b5d536f239a2356a2212b67f9143f2
#
_cell.length_a   1.000
_cell.length_b   1.000
_cell.length_c   1.000
_cell.angle_alpha   90.00
_cell.angle_beta   90.00
_cell.angle_gamma   90.00
#
_symmetry.space_group_name_H-M   'P 1'
#
loop_
_entity.id
_entity.type
_entity.pdbx_description
1 polymer ?
#
loop_
_entity_poly.entity_id
_entity_poly.type
_entity_poly.pdbx_seq_one_letter_code
_entity_poly.pdbx_strand_id
1 'polypeptide(L)'
;MLFRSAYPILSRTVERYQGSFARSSQAARNGLVVGDLIAQNRNGDGECLEGESAAACELRLWRPSIVLIAVGTNDVYRELAAFETSLRSTVRTVIDAGAVPILFTKADDLNQDDRFNRAIVQIAAEFEAPLVNLWKVFRLLPNHGLRGDNAHPSAGSPRFCDFVSDELRAYGWPVRNLTALAALDLTTRLLNQR
;
A
#
# COMPACT_ATOMS: atom_id res chain seq x y z
N MET A 1 16.19 -10.02 13.68
CA MET A 1 16.19 -10.69 15.01
C MET A 1 15.22 -10.04 16.00
N LEU A 2 15.25 -8.73 16.24
CA LEU A 2 14.32 -7.99 17.13
C LEU A 2 12.84 -8.18 16.75
N PHE A 3 12.53 -8.15 15.48
CA PHE A 3 11.17 -8.35 14.98
C PHE A 3 10.56 -9.71 15.42
N ARG A 4 11.30 -10.82 15.28
CA ARG A 4 10.80 -12.16 15.63
C ARG A 4 10.49 -12.33 17.11
N SER A 5 11.25 -11.67 17.98
CA SER A 5 11.04 -11.75 19.44
C SER A 5 9.81 -10.93 19.89
N ALA A 6 9.51 -9.81 19.23
CA ALA A 6 8.42 -8.94 19.62
C ALA A 6 7.07 -9.35 19.02
N TYR A 7 7.09 -9.90 17.80
CA TYR A 7 5.87 -10.28 17.07
C TYR A 7 6.00 -11.70 16.49
N PRO A 8 6.09 -12.74 17.34
CA PRO A 8 6.30 -14.13 16.86
C PRO A 8 5.20 -14.61 15.91
N ILE A 9 3.98 -14.11 16.07
CA ILE A 9 2.86 -14.42 15.19
C ILE A 9 3.11 -13.99 13.74
N LEU A 10 3.88 -12.92 13.51
CA LEU A 10 4.19 -12.38 12.18
C LEU A 10 5.46 -13.00 11.56
N SER A 11 6.23 -13.78 12.32
CA SER A 11 7.49 -14.37 11.84
C SER A 11 7.29 -15.26 10.62
N ARG A 12 6.23 -16.07 10.61
CA ARG A 12 5.90 -16.95 9.48
C ARG A 12 5.57 -16.17 8.20
N THR A 13 4.90 -15.02 8.36
CA THR A 13 4.56 -14.14 7.23
C THR A 13 5.81 -13.49 6.67
N VAL A 14 6.73 -13.02 7.53
CA VAL A 14 8.03 -12.48 7.08
C VAL A 14 8.83 -13.53 6.32
N GLU A 15 8.91 -14.77 6.84
CA GLU A 15 9.61 -15.87 6.17
C GLU A 15 8.99 -16.21 4.81
N ARG A 16 7.66 -16.34 4.76
CA ARG A 16 6.92 -16.66 3.54
C ARG A 16 7.16 -15.66 2.42
N TYR A 17 7.18 -14.36 2.75
CA TYR A 17 7.29 -13.28 1.77
C TYR A 17 8.68 -12.66 1.70
N GLN A 18 9.71 -13.29 2.28
CA GLN A 18 11.07 -12.78 2.34
C GLN A 18 11.61 -12.32 0.97
N GLY A 19 11.37 -13.11 -0.08
CA GLY A 19 11.78 -12.77 -1.44
C GLY A 19 11.06 -11.56 -2.03
N SER A 20 9.85 -11.23 -1.54
CA SER A 20 9.09 -10.07 -2.03
C SER A 20 9.62 -8.76 -1.45
N PHE A 21 10.18 -8.76 -0.24
CA PHE A 21 10.70 -7.52 0.39
C PHE A 21 11.98 -7.00 -0.25
N ALA A 22 12.69 -7.82 -1.03
CA ALA A 22 13.90 -7.43 -1.73
C ALA A 22 13.67 -6.98 -3.18
N ARG A 23 12.40 -6.98 -3.66
CA ARG A 23 12.06 -6.62 -5.03
C ARG A 23 11.93 -5.11 -5.19
N SER A 24 12.31 -4.61 -6.37
CA SER A 24 11.97 -3.26 -6.82
C SER A 24 10.66 -3.32 -7.58
N SER A 25 9.65 -2.59 -7.13
CA SER A 25 8.36 -2.55 -7.80
C SER A 25 8.41 -1.68 -9.05
N GLN A 26 7.81 -2.17 -10.16
CA GLN A 26 7.59 -1.40 -11.38
C GLN A 26 6.36 -0.47 -11.23
N ALA A 27 5.51 -0.75 -10.25
CA ALA A 27 4.27 -0.02 -9.98
C ALA A 27 4.38 0.95 -8.79
N ALA A 28 5.58 1.22 -8.26
CA ALA A 28 5.79 2.14 -7.15
C ALA A 28 6.94 3.11 -7.46
N ARG A 29 6.63 4.42 -7.45
CA ARG A 29 7.61 5.48 -7.67
C ARG A 29 7.21 6.76 -6.92
N ASN A 30 8.16 7.65 -6.72
CA ASN A 30 7.88 8.99 -6.17
C ASN A 30 6.93 9.78 -7.08
N GLY A 31 5.98 10.47 -6.49
CA GLY A 31 5.02 11.30 -7.22
C GLY A 31 3.94 10.53 -7.99
N LEU A 32 3.86 9.20 -7.82
CA LEU A 32 2.88 8.37 -8.51
C LEU A 32 1.45 8.80 -8.18
N VAL A 33 0.62 8.95 -9.21
CA VAL A 33 -0.84 9.03 -9.11
C VAL A 33 -1.45 7.71 -9.57
N VAL A 34 -2.65 7.38 -9.10
CA VAL A 34 -3.27 6.07 -9.40
C VAL A 34 -3.45 5.82 -10.90
N GLY A 35 -3.68 6.87 -11.68
CA GLY A 35 -3.78 6.78 -13.15
C GLY A 35 -2.53 6.22 -13.82
N ASP A 36 -1.35 6.43 -13.23
CA ASP A 36 -0.08 5.92 -13.76
C ASP A 36 -0.01 4.38 -13.71
N LEU A 37 -0.74 3.76 -12.79
CA LEU A 37 -0.76 2.30 -12.64
C LEU A 37 -1.41 1.59 -13.82
N ILE A 38 -2.37 2.24 -14.47
CA ILE A 38 -3.15 1.70 -15.59
C ILE A 38 -2.79 2.32 -16.94
N ALA A 39 -2.00 3.40 -16.95
CA ALA A 39 -1.53 4.02 -18.17
C ALA A 39 -0.61 3.06 -18.94
N GLN A 40 -0.83 2.95 -20.25
CA GLN A 40 0.01 2.13 -21.11
C GLN A 40 1.40 2.73 -21.26
N ASN A 41 2.42 1.93 -21.06
CA ASN A 41 3.80 2.27 -21.36
C ASN A 41 4.02 2.18 -22.87
N ARG A 42 4.17 3.33 -23.53
CA ARG A 42 4.30 3.39 -25.01
C ARG A 42 5.64 2.89 -25.53
N ASN A 43 6.69 2.90 -24.72
CA ASN A 43 8.05 2.67 -25.18
C ASN A 43 8.70 1.40 -24.62
N GLY A 44 8.01 0.67 -23.74
CA GLY A 44 8.63 -0.35 -22.90
C GLY A 44 9.71 0.29 -22.00
N ASP A 45 9.75 -0.04 -20.74
CA ASP A 45 10.68 0.55 -19.79
C ASP A 45 11.18 -0.54 -18.83
N GLY A 46 12.49 -0.73 -18.83
CA GLY A 46 13.12 -1.78 -18.04
C GLY A 46 12.61 -3.18 -18.42
N GLU A 47 11.94 -3.86 -17.47
CA GLU A 47 11.39 -5.20 -17.66
C GLU A 47 9.95 -5.21 -18.19
N CYS A 48 9.33 -4.03 -18.35
CA CYS A 48 7.95 -3.89 -18.83
C CYS A 48 7.89 -3.90 -20.36
N LEU A 49 6.86 -4.55 -20.91
CA LEU A 49 6.67 -4.65 -22.35
C LEU A 49 6.01 -3.37 -22.90
N GLU A 50 6.21 -3.12 -24.20
CA GLU A 50 5.53 -2.05 -24.91
C GLU A 50 4.01 -2.25 -24.81
N GLY A 51 3.27 -1.17 -24.50
CA GLY A 51 1.83 -1.19 -24.32
C GLY A 51 1.35 -1.75 -22.96
N GLU A 52 2.24 -2.31 -22.15
CA GLU A 52 1.91 -2.85 -20.84
C GLU A 52 1.79 -1.72 -19.81
N SER A 53 0.77 -1.77 -18.96
CA SER A 53 0.69 -0.83 -17.84
C SER A 53 1.61 -1.23 -16.70
N ALA A 54 1.97 -0.28 -15.81
CA ALA A 54 2.83 -0.56 -14.66
C ALA A 54 2.24 -1.67 -13.77
N ALA A 55 0.93 -1.67 -13.54
CA ALA A 55 0.26 -2.72 -12.78
C ALA A 55 0.31 -4.09 -13.49
N ALA A 56 0.07 -4.13 -14.80
CA ALA A 56 0.15 -5.37 -15.58
C ALA A 56 1.58 -5.93 -15.59
N CYS A 57 2.57 -5.08 -15.77
CA CYS A 57 3.99 -5.42 -15.70
C CYS A 57 4.36 -6.07 -14.36
N GLU A 58 4.02 -5.42 -13.26
CA GLU A 58 4.26 -5.92 -11.90
C GLU A 58 3.62 -7.31 -11.70
N LEU A 59 2.37 -7.47 -12.12
CA LEU A 59 1.62 -8.73 -11.99
C LEU A 59 2.22 -9.85 -12.85
N ARG A 60 2.66 -9.54 -14.06
CA ARG A 60 3.31 -10.50 -14.95
C ARG A 60 4.67 -10.96 -14.42
N LEU A 61 5.49 -10.02 -13.96
CA LEU A 61 6.85 -10.31 -13.50
C LEU A 61 6.86 -11.13 -12.21
N TRP A 62 6.03 -10.75 -11.26
CA TRP A 62 6.12 -11.27 -9.90
C TRP A 62 5.04 -12.27 -9.52
N ARG A 63 3.94 -12.36 -10.29
CA ARG A 63 2.79 -13.24 -10.03
C ARG A 63 2.39 -13.25 -8.55
N PRO A 64 2.13 -12.08 -7.95
CA PRO A 64 1.83 -12.00 -6.54
C PRO A 64 0.49 -12.67 -6.22
N SER A 65 0.37 -13.32 -5.08
CA SER A 65 -0.94 -13.77 -4.56
C SER A 65 -1.70 -12.66 -3.83
N ILE A 66 -0.98 -11.64 -3.35
CA ILE A 66 -1.53 -10.48 -2.63
C ILE A 66 -0.82 -9.22 -3.14
N VAL A 67 -1.59 -8.14 -3.35
CA VAL A 67 -1.08 -6.83 -3.78
C VAL A 67 -1.52 -5.76 -2.77
N LEU A 68 -0.56 -5.01 -2.22
CA LEU A 68 -0.82 -3.88 -1.33
C LEU A 68 -0.96 -2.61 -2.16
N ILE A 69 -2.15 -1.97 -2.14
CA ILE A 69 -2.45 -0.75 -2.91
C ILE A 69 -2.55 0.43 -1.94
N ALA A 70 -1.54 1.29 -1.94
CA ALA A 70 -1.46 2.50 -1.10
C ALA A 70 -1.22 3.73 -1.97
N VAL A 71 -2.29 4.35 -2.43
CA VAL A 71 -2.33 5.49 -3.36
C VAL A 71 -3.21 6.62 -2.82
N GLY A 72 -3.23 7.76 -3.48
CA GLY A 72 -4.14 8.87 -3.17
C GLY A 72 -3.44 10.15 -2.70
N THR A 73 -2.24 10.09 -2.13
CA THR A 73 -1.51 11.27 -1.64
C THR A 73 -1.26 12.29 -2.75
N ASN A 74 -0.77 11.84 -3.90
CA ASN A 74 -0.51 12.73 -5.04
C ASN A 74 -1.75 13.01 -5.88
N ASP A 75 -2.81 12.23 -5.69
CA ASP A 75 -4.06 12.35 -6.43
C ASP A 75 -4.94 13.50 -5.94
N VAL A 76 -4.69 14.06 -4.75
CA VAL A 76 -5.48 15.16 -4.17
C VAL A 76 -5.52 16.43 -5.04
N TYR A 77 -4.62 16.54 -6.00
CA TYR A 77 -4.59 17.62 -7.00
C TYR A 77 -5.28 17.25 -8.32
N ARG A 78 -5.97 16.10 -8.37
CA ARG A 78 -6.67 15.58 -9.54
C ARG A 78 -8.17 15.54 -9.30
N GLU A 79 -8.92 15.36 -10.37
CA GLU A 79 -10.36 15.16 -10.28
C GLU A 79 -10.69 13.82 -9.58
N LEU A 80 -11.59 13.88 -8.59
CA LEU A 80 -11.98 12.70 -7.81
C LEU A 80 -12.53 11.57 -8.70
N ALA A 81 -13.34 11.91 -9.70
CA ALA A 81 -13.91 10.92 -10.62
C ALA A 81 -12.83 10.17 -11.43
N ALA A 82 -11.76 10.86 -11.82
CA ALA A 82 -10.61 10.24 -12.49
C ALA A 82 -9.85 9.30 -11.55
N PHE A 83 -9.64 9.71 -10.29
CA PHE A 83 -9.06 8.85 -9.26
C PHE A 83 -9.89 7.58 -9.06
N GLU A 84 -11.20 7.72 -8.85
CA GLU A 84 -12.10 6.59 -8.64
C GLU A 84 -12.10 5.61 -9.80
N THR A 85 -12.17 6.12 -11.04
CA THR A 85 -12.11 5.29 -12.25
C THR A 85 -10.80 4.52 -12.32
N SER A 86 -9.69 5.19 -12.10
CA SER A 86 -8.35 4.58 -12.15
C SER A 86 -8.14 3.56 -11.03
N LEU A 87 -8.63 3.83 -9.81
CA LEU A 87 -8.51 2.89 -8.70
C LEU A 87 -9.35 1.64 -8.93
N ARG A 88 -10.60 1.77 -9.41
CA ARG A 88 -11.43 0.61 -9.79
C ARG A 88 -10.77 -0.24 -10.86
N SER A 89 -10.20 0.40 -11.88
CA SER A 89 -9.46 -0.31 -12.92
C SER A 89 -8.23 -1.04 -12.38
N THR A 90 -7.46 -0.40 -11.49
CA THR A 90 -6.31 -1.04 -10.84
C THR A 90 -6.72 -2.25 -10.01
N VAL A 91 -7.76 -2.12 -9.18
CA VAL A 91 -8.28 -3.22 -8.36
C VAL A 91 -8.76 -4.38 -9.24
N ARG A 92 -9.51 -4.07 -10.31
CA ARG A 92 -9.98 -5.07 -11.28
C ARG A 92 -8.79 -5.82 -11.92
N THR A 93 -7.78 -5.10 -12.40
CA THR A 93 -6.57 -5.68 -13.00
C THR A 93 -5.88 -6.66 -12.03
N VAL A 94 -5.82 -6.33 -10.74
CA VAL A 94 -5.23 -7.21 -9.72
C VAL A 94 -6.07 -8.48 -9.52
N ILE A 95 -7.40 -8.34 -9.44
CA ILE A 95 -8.32 -9.47 -9.27
C ILE A 95 -8.30 -10.38 -10.50
N ASP A 96 -8.33 -9.81 -11.70
CA ASP A 96 -8.31 -10.56 -12.96
C ASP A 96 -7.01 -11.36 -13.15
N ALA A 97 -5.91 -10.89 -12.53
CA ALA A 97 -4.64 -11.61 -12.46
C ALA A 97 -4.62 -12.71 -11.37
N GLY A 98 -5.72 -12.93 -10.64
CA GLY A 98 -5.84 -13.95 -9.59
C GLY A 98 -5.22 -13.55 -8.25
N ALA A 99 -4.90 -12.27 -8.05
CA ALA A 99 -4.34 -11.76 -6.80
C ALA A 99 -5.40 -11.08 -5.92
N VAL A 100 -5.17 -11.07 -4.61
CA VAL A 100 -6.03 -10.36 -3.65
C VAL A 100 -5.49 -8.93 -3.44
N PRO A 101 -6.23 -7.87 -3.81
CA PRO A 101 -5.86 -6.51 -3.48
C PRO A 101 -6.14 -6.21 -2.01
N ILE A 102 -5.20 -5.58 -1.32
CA ILE A 102 -5.42 -4.97 0.00
C ILE A 102 -5.30 -3.45 -0.18
N LEU A 103 -6.40 -2.72 0.05
CA LEU A 103 -6.41 -1.27 -0.10
C LEU A 103 -6.02 -0.59 1.22
N PHE A 104 -5.33 0.55 1.09
CA PHE A 104 -4.97 1.40 2.22
C PHE A 104 -5.59 2.79 2.02
N THR A 105 -6.21 3.34 3.06
CA THR A 105 -6.50 4.77 3.04
C THR A 105 -5.16 5.54 3.09
N LYS A 106 -5.12 6.72 2.46
CA LYS A 106 -3.98 7.61 2.62
C LYS A 106 -3.88 8.09 4.06
N ALA A 107 -2.68 8.17 4.59
CA ALA A 107 -2.43 8.59 5.96
C ALA A 107 -2.43 10.11 6.13
N ASP A 108 -2.08 10.83 5.06
CA ASP A 108 -1.92 12.28 5.04
C ASP A 108 -3.26 13.04 5.08
N ASP A 109 -3.13 14.33 5.39
CA ASP A 109 -4.23 15.26 5.51
C ASP A 109 -4.10 16.43 4.51
N LEU A 110 -3.42 16.18 3.40
CA LEU A 110 -3.25 17.17 2.35
C LEU A 110 -4.61 17.71 1.90
N ASN A 111 -4.71 19.02 1.84
CA ASN A 111 -5.90 19.79 1.51
C ASN A 111 -7.09 19.55 2.47
N GLN A 112 -6.91 18.89 3.62
CA GLN A 112 -7.98 18.54 4.56
C GLN A 112 -9.17 17.89 3.87
N ASP A 113 -8.90 17.11 2.82
CA ASP A 113 -9.90 16.52 1.93
C ASP A 113 -9.98 15.01 2.16
N ASP A 114 -11.09 14.56 2.74
CA ASP A 114 -11.36 13.15 3.02
C ASP A 114 -12.03 12.41 1.87
N ARG A 115 -12.40 13.09 0.76
CA ARG A 115 -13.11 12.50 -0.37
C ARG A 115 -12.36 11.32 -0.97
N PHE A 116 -11.04 11.42 -1.09
CA PHE A 116 -10.21 10.33 -1.60
C PHE A 116 -10.22 9.12 -0.68
N ASN A 117 -10.15 9.32 0.64
CA ASN A 117 -10.25 8.23 1.61
C ASN A 117 -11.64 7.59 1.58
N ARG A 118 -12.71 8.39 1.45
CA ARG A 118 -14.07 7.84 1.27
C ARG A 118 -14.19 7.01 -0.01
N ALA A 119 -13.64 7.49 -1.11
CA ALA A 119 -13.60 6.74 -2.37
C ALA A 119 -12.85 5.40 -2.23
N ILE A 120 -11.69 5.39 -1.55
CA ILE A 120 -10.95 4.14 -1.27
C ILE A 120 -11.81 3.17 -0.46
N VAL A 121 -12.50 3.64 0.59
CA VAL A 121 -13.37 2.80 1.42
C VAL A 121 -14.54 2.24 0.61
N GLN A 122 -15.20 3.06 -0.21
CA GLN A 122 -16.29 2.63 -1.07
C GLN A 122 -15.84 1.58 -2.10
N ILE A 123 -14.70 1.81 -2.74
CA ILE A 123 -14.15 0.87 -3.74
C ILE A 123 -13.72 -0.44 -3.06
N ALA A 124 -13.13 -0.38 -1.87
CA ALA A 124 -12.81 -1.59 -1.11
C ALA A 124 -14.06 -2.41 -0.82
N ALA A 125 -15.17 -1.76 -0.42
CA ALA A 125 -16.44 -2.42 -0.19
C ALA A 125 -17.07 -2.97 -1.48
N GLU A 126 -17.01 -2.22 -2.59
CA GLU A 126 -17.51 -2.63 -3.91
C GLU A 126 -16.88 -3.95 -4.40
N PHE A 127 -15.58 -4.13 -4.16
CA PHE A 127 -14.83 -5.32 -4.58
C PHE A 127 -14.64 -6.36 -3.46
N GLU A 128 -15.28 -6.17 -2.29
CA GLU A 128 -15.08 -7.02 -1.11
C GLU A 128 -13.58 -7.19 -0.75
N ALA A 129 -12.79 -6.16 -1.04
CA ALA A 129 -11.35 -6.16 -0.82
C ALA A 129 -10.99 -5.79 0.62
N PRO A 130 -10.01 -6.46 1.24
CA PRO A 130 -9.47 -6.05 2.53
C PRO A 130 -9.04 -4.59 2.54
N LEU A 131 -9.37 -3.87 3.63
CA LEU A 131 -9.04 -2.46 3.80
C LEU A 131 -8.24 -2.23 5.07
N VAL A 132 -7.15 -1.48 4.96
CA VAL A 132 -6.41 -0.94 6.09
C VAL A 132 -6.72 0.55 6.22
N ASN A 133 -7.40 0.93 7.32
CA ASN A 133 -7.66 2.35 7.60
C ASN A 133 -6.42 3.02 8.21
N LEU A 134 -5.42 3.29 7.37
CA LEU A 134 -4.17 3.89 7.81
C LEU A 134 -4.35 5.31 8.34
N TRP A 135 -5.29 6.08 7.76
CA TRP A 135 -5.64 7.41 8.24
C TRP A 135 -6.05 7.38 9.73
N LYS A 136 -6.93 6.46 10.11
CA LYS A 136 -7.38 6.33 11.50
C LYS A 136 -6.24 5.96 12.45
N VAL A 137 -5.36 5.06 12.03
CA VAL A 137 -4.21 4.63 12.84
C VAL A 137 -3.23 5.79 13.05
N PHE A 138 -2.96 6.57 12.01
CA PHE A 138 -2.04 7.70 12.08
C PHE A 138 -2.55 8.82 13.00
N ARG A 139 -3.86 9.01 13.15
CA ARG A 139 -4.44 9.99 14.09
C ARG A 139 -4.10 9.72 15.55
N LEU A 140 -3.65 8.54 15.90
CA LEU A 140 -3.20 8.18 17.24
C LEU A 140 -1.75 8.58 17.53
N LEU A 141 -1.02 9.05 16.52
CA LEU A 141 0.39 9.41 16.63
C LEU A 141 0.60 10.92 16.79
N PRO A 142 1.71 11.38 17.40
CA PRO A 142 2.11 12.77 17.39
C PRO A 142 2.18 13.30 15.94
N ASN A 143 1.69 14.52 15.72
CA ASN A 143 1.58 15.13 14.39
C ASN A 143 0.96 14.20 13.34
N HIS A 144 0.03 13.34 13.77
CA HIS A 144 -0.61 12.33 12.94
C HIS A 144 0.37 11.43 12.20
N GLY A 145 1.53 11.14 12.78
CA GLY A 145 2.55 10.30 12.19
C GLY A 145 3.19 10.88 10.92
N LEU A 146 3.01 12.18 10.65
CA LEU A 146 3.47 12.85 9.44
C LEU A 146 4.68 13.75 9.72
N ARG A 147 5.45 14.07 8.68
CA ARG A 147 6.47 15.11 8.69
C ARG A 147 5.81 16.49 8.63
N GLY A 148 6.62 17.54 8.76
CA GLY A 148 6.15 18.92 8.65
C GLY A 148 5.54 19.32 7.30
N ASP A 149 5.67 18.49 6.27
CA ASP A 149 5.01 18.65 4.97
C ASP A 149 3.57 18.13 4.93
N ASN A 150 3.09 17.52 6.00
CA ASN A 150 1.75 16.90 6.14
C ASN A 150 1.41 15.84 5.09
N ALA A 151 2.40 15.31 4.39
CA ALA A 151 2.24 14.32 3.33
C ALA A 151 2.96 13.01 3.64
N HIS A 152 4.23 13.11 4.00
CA HIS A 152 5.07 11.93 4.16
C HIS A 152 5.04 11.42 5.60
N PRO A 153 5.01 10.09 5.80
CA PRO A 153 5.16 9.52 7.13
C PRO A 153 6.45 9.96 7.82
N SER A 154 6.36 10.26 9.10
CA SER A 154 7.49 10.64 9.92
C SER A 154 8.38 9.44 10.26
N ALA A 155 9.66 9.70 10.52
CA ALA A 155 10.64 8.72 10.97
C ALA A 155 11.60 9.35 11.95
N GLY A 156 11.91 8.67 13.05
CA GLY A 156 12.90 9.10 14.03
C GLY A 156 14.30 8.58 13.70
N SER A 157 14.37 7.40 13.10
CA SER A 157 15.62 6.75 12.72
C SER A 157 15.45 6.05 11.37
N PRO A 158 16.52 5.60 10.71
CA PRO A 158 16.42 4.78 9.50
C PRO A 158 15.84 3.37 9.75
N ARG A 159 15.43 3.06 10.98
CA ARG A 159 14.89 1.75 11.38
C ARG A 159 13.38 1.67 11.15
N PHE A 160 12.94 1.79 9.93
CA PHE A 160 11.51 1.77 9.57
C PHE A 160 10.77 0.47 9.91
N CYS A 161 11.48 -0.57 10.29
CA CYS A 161 10.94 -1.87 10.72
C CYS A 161 11.30 -2.20 12.18
N ASP A 162 11.62 -1.21 13.00
CA ASP A 162 11.74 -1.38 14.44
C ASP A 162 10.33 -1.30 15.06
N PHE A 163 9.81 -2.48 15.43
CA PHE A 163 8.46 -2.61 15.98
C PHE A 163 8.43 -2.83 17.50
N VAL A 164 9.55 -2.70 18.19
CA VAL A 164 9.67 -2.95 19.64
C VAL A 164 9.99 -1.72 20.46
N SER A 165 10.43 -0.64 19.83
CA SER A 165 10.83 0.61 20.44
C SER A 165 9.69 1.61 20.55
N ASP A 166 9.96 2.75 21.17
CA ASP A 166 9.07 3.90 21.19
C ASP A 166 8.82 4.51 19.79
N GLU A 167 9.59 4.10 18.79
CA GLU A 167 9.40 4.46 17.38
C GLU A 167 7.97 4.20 16.90
N LEU A 168 7.36 3.07 17.32
CA LEU A 168 5.95 2.76 16.98
C LEU A 168 4.94 3.74 17.61
N ARG A 169 5.32 4.42 18.71
CA ARG A 169 4.44 5.38 19.38
C ARG A 169 4.60 6.80 18.86
N ALA A 170 5.66 7.05 18.12
CA ALA A 170 6.06 8.40 17.74
C ALA A 170 6.02 8.65 16.23
N TYR A 171 6.24 7.62 15.41
CA TYR A 171 6.52 7.82 13.98
C TYR A 171 5.64 7.00 13.05
N GLY A 172 5.29 7.60 11.91
CA GLY A 172 4.38 7.01 10.93
C GLY A 172 4.98 5.83 10.17
N TRP A 173 6.27 5.86 9.79
CA TRP A 173 6.87 4.78 9.00
C TRP A 173 6.82 3.41 9.67
N PRO A 174 7.26 3.25 10.93
CA PRO A 174 7.16 1.97 11.63
C PRO A 174 5.71 1.48 11.73
N VAL A 175 4.77 2.38 12.03
CA VAL A 175 3.35 2.03 12.14
C VAL A 175 2.78 1.59 10.79
N ARG A 176 3.07 2.32 9.70
CA ARG A 176 2.66 1.93 8.35
C ARG A 176 3.15 0.53 8.00
N ASN A 177 4.42 0.26 8.24
CA ASN A 177 5.02 -1.03 7.90
C ASN A 177 4.46 -2.17 8.75
N LEU A 178 4.24 -1.96 10.05
CA LEU A 178 3.62 -2.95 10.91
C LEU A 178 2.17 -3.25 10.51
N THR A 179 1.38 -2.22 10.20
CA THR A 179 -0.01 -2.41 9.77
C THR A 179 -0.09 -3.13 8.42
N ALA A 180 0.82 -2.83 7.48
CA ALA A 180 0.91 -3.54 6.22
C ALA A 180 1.25 -5.03 6.42
N LEU A 181 2.22 -5.33 7.30
CA LEU A 181 2.59 -6.70 7.62
C LEU A 181 1.47 -7.46 8.33
N ALA A 182 0.76 -6.81 9.25
CA ALA A 182 -0.39 -7.42 9.94
C ALA A 182 -1.55 -7.72 8.97
N ALA A 183 -1.83 -6.82 8.02
CA ALA A 183 -2.84 -7.04 6.99
C ALA A 183 -2.44 -8.19 6.06
N LEU A 184 -1.18 -8.27 5.68
CA LEU A 184 -0.63 -9.37 4.88
C LEU A 184 -0.77 -10.72 5.61
N ASP A 185 -0.44 -10.77 6.90
CA ASP A 185 -0.57 -11.97 7.74
C ASP A 185 -2.02 -12.43 7.85
N LEU A 186 -2.94 -11.51 8.17
CA LEU A 186 -4.36 -11.82 8.29
C LEU A 186 -4.93 -12.36 6.97
N THR A 187 -4.67 -11.67 5.86
CA THR A 187 -5.13 -12.09 4.53
C THR A 187 -4.57 -13.46 4.16
N THR A 188 -3.29 -13.70 4.42
CA THR A 188 -2.65 -15.00 4.17
C THR A 188 -3.33 -16.13 4.96
N ARG A 189 -3.65 -15.89 6.22
CA ARG A 189 -4.34 -16.90 7.05
C ARG A 189 -5.74 -17.19 6.54
N LEU A 190 -6.49 -16.18 6.12
CA LEU A 190 -7.83 -16.34 5.56
C LEU A 190 -7.81 -17.14 4.24
N LEU A 191 -6.84 -16.89 3.38
CA LEU A 191 -6.67 -17.63 2.11
C LEU A 191 -6.32 -19.10 2.33
N ASN A 192 -5.56 -19.42 3.39
CA ASN A 192 -5.17 -20.79 3.70
C ASN A 192 -6.30 -21.62 4.38
N GLN A 193 -7.41 -20.98 4.77
CA GLN A 193 -8.57 -21.65 5.37
C GLN A 193 -9.63 -22.06 4.34
N ARG A 194 -9.46 -21.66 3.07
CA ARG A 194 -10.32 -22.02 1.93
C ARG A 194 -9.73 -23.19 1.17
#